data_1f7d2786c6479d092eec6dc0eeb480b2
#
_entry.id   1f7d2786c6479d092eec6dc0eeb480b2
#
_cell.length_a   1.000
_cell.length_b   1.000
_cell.length_c   1.000
_cell.angle_alpha   90.00
_cell.angle_beta   90.00
_cell.angle_gamma   90.00
#
_symmetry.space_group_name_H-M   'P 1'
#
loop_
_entity.id
_entity.type
_entity.pdbx_description
1 polymer ?
#
loop_
_entity_poly.entity_id
_entity_poly.type
_entity_poly.pdbx_seq_one_letter_code
_entity_poly.pdbx_strand_id
1 'polypeptide(L)'
;MRILLSNDDGYLAPGLAALYGALKPLGDITVMAPEQNCSGASNSLTLARPLSVLRSANGFYYVNGTPTDSVHIALTGMLDDKPDLVVSGINNGQNVGEDTLYSGTVAAATEGVMFGVPAIAFSLVDKGWAHLEDAARVAFDIVQHFLSNPLPGHPLLNVNIPNLPYDEMRGWEVTRLGKRHPSQPVIRQTNPRGEPIYWIGPSGEALDASEGTDFYALANGRVSITPLQLDLTHTQMLAATREWSLAGRGAS
;
A
#
# COMPACT_ATOMS: atom_id res chain seq x y z
N MET A 1 -9.80 13.27 16.17
CA MET A 1 -8.74 13.03 15.20
C MET A 1 -9.37 12.80 13.85
N ARG A 2 -8.73 13.23 12.75
CA ARG A 2 -9.22 13.10 11.38
C ARG A 2 -8.37 12.08 10.64
N ILE A 3 -9.02 11.05 10.08
CA ILE A 3 -8.37 10.00 9.30
C ILE A 3 -8.91 10.03 7.88
N LEU A 4 -8.01 9.99 6.89
CA LEU A 4 -8.37 9.72 5.51
C LEU A 4 -8.13 8.25 5.22
N LEU A 5 -9.19 7.51 4.84
CA LEU A 5 -9.11 6.12 4.41
C LEU A 5 -9.16 6.02 2.89
N SER A 6 -8.31 5.15 2.33
CA SER A 6 -8.31 4.75 0.93
C SER A 6 -8.00 3.25 0.78
N ASN A 7 -7.97 2.76 -0.45
CA ASN A 7 -7.52 1.42 -0.83
C ASN A 7 -7.27 1.36 -2.34
N ASP A 8 -6.95 0.18 -2.89
CA ASP A 8 -6.89 -0.08 -4.32
C ASP A 8 -7.90 -1.13 -4.80
N ASP A 9 -8.56 -1.85 -3.90
CA ASP A 9 -9.61 -2.82 -4.24
C ASP A 9 -10.96 -2.16 -4.61
N GLY A 10 -11.09 -0.84 -4.38
CA GLY A 10 -12.29 -0.05 -4.66
C GLY A 10 -13.17 0.22 -3.43
N TYR A 11 -14.03 1.25 -3.54
CA TYR A 11 -14.81 1.77 -2.42
C TYR A 11 -15.84 0.79 -1.82
N LEU A 12 -16.21 -0.29 -2.53
CA LEU A 12 -17.11 -1.35 -2.06
C LEU A 12 -16.35 -2.57 -1.50
N ALA A 13 -15.01 -2.55 -1.48
CA ALA A 13 -14.23 -3.68 -1.04
C ALA A 13 -14.48 -4.02 0.44
N PRO A 14 -14.58 -5.32 0.79
CA PRO A 14 -14.77 -5.75 2.18
C PRO A 14 -13.66 -5.24 3.11
N GLY A 15 -12.40 -5.24 2.64
CA GLY A 15 -11.27 -4.77 3.43
C GLY A 15 -11.39 -3.30 3.85
N LEU A 16 -11.86 -2.43 2.96
CA LEU A 16 -12.09 -1.02 3.28
C LEU A 16 -13.24 -0.85 4.29
N ALA A 17 -14.31 -1.62 4.14
CA ALA A 17 -15.45 -1.58 5.05
C ALA A 17 -15.06 -2.07 6.46
N ALA A 18 -14.29 -3.15 6.56
CA ALA A 18 -13.79 -3.68 7.83
C ALA A 18 -12.85 -2.69 8.53
N LEU A 19 -11.92 -2.09 7.76
CA LEU A 19 -10.99 -1.08 8.27
C LEU A 19 -11.74 0.16 8.77
N TYR A 20 -12.72 0.66 8.01
CA TYR A 20 -13.59 1.77 8.44
C TYR A 20 -14.31 1.45 9.74
N GLY A 21 -14.93 0.26 9.84
CA GLY A 21 -15.63 -0.19 11.05
C GLY A 21 -14.72 -0.24 12.28
N ALA A 22 -13.53 -0.79 12.10
CA ALA A 22 -12.54 -0.92 13.18
C ALA A 22 -12.01 0.45 13.65
N LEU A 23 -11.71 1.36 12.73
CA LEU A 23 -11.10 2.65 13.08
C LEU A 23 -12.10 3.73 13.51
N LYS A 24 -13.40 3.53 13.25
CA LYS A 24 -14.46 4.50 13.60
C LYS A 24 -14.43 5.00 15.05
N PRO A 25 -14.08 4.19 16.06
CA PRO A 25 -13.98 4.68 17.45
C PRO A 25 -12.81 5.66 17.67
N LEU A 26 -11.82 5.74 16.77
CA LEU A 26 -10.63 6.56 16.94
C LEU A 26 -10.79 8.00 16.47
N GLY A 27 -11.83 8.33 15.70
CA GLY A 27 -12.08 9.72 15.27
C GLY A 27 -12.98 9.86 14.05
N ASP A 28 -12.91 11.03 13.44
CA ASP A 28 -13.67 11.35 12.24
C ASP A 28 -12.96 10.77 11.00
N ILE A 29 -13.68 9.95 10.23
CA ILE A 29 -13.12 9.26 9.09
C ILE A 29 -13.76 9.75 7.81
N THR A 30 -12.94 10.25 6.90
CA THR A 30 -13.33 10.44 5.51
C THR A 30 -12.80 9.27 4.69
N VAL A 31 -13.68 8.62 3.92
CA VAL A 31 -13.29 7.57 2.98
C VAL A 31 -13.29 8.14 1.57
N MET A 32 -12.17 8.01 0.87
CA MET A 32 -12.06 8.29 -0.56
C MET A 32 -11.21 7.22 -1.24
N ALA A 33 -11.82 6.45 -2.14
CA ALA A 33 -11.22 5.28 -2.77
C ALA A 33 -11.53 5.24 -4.28
N PRO A 34 -10.83 4.42 -5.06
CA PRO A 34 -11.18 4.20 -6.45
C PRO A 34 -12.59 3.63 -6.63
N GLU A 35 -13.23 3.95 -7.76
CA GLU A 35 -14.52 3.38 -8.16
C GLU A 35 -14.41 1.85 -8.35
N GLN A 36 -13.29 1.38 -8.89
CA GLN A 36 -13.05 -0.01 -9.26
C GLN A 36 -11.71 -0.49 -8.70
N ASN A 37 -11.49 -1.81 -8.76
CA ASN A 37 -10.21 -2.39 -8.40
C ASN A 37 -9.10 -1.88 -9.33
N CYS A 38 -8.05 -1.34 -8.73
CA CYS A 38 -6.86 -0.78 -9.37
C CYS A 38 -5.58 -1.54 -8.98
N SER A 39 -5.66 -2.84 -8.71
CA SER A 39 -4.49 -3.66 -8.35
C SER A 39 -3.36 -3.50 -9.36
N GLY A 40 -2.15 -3.28 -8.89
CA GLY A 40 -0.97 -3.05 -9.74
C GLY A 40 -0.86 -1.63 -10.33
N ALA A 41 -1.68 -0.67 -9.88
CA ALA A 41 -1.65 0.71 -10.39
C ALA A 41 -0.40 1.49 -9.99
N SER A 42 0.34 1.06 -8.97
CA SER A 42 1.51 1.79 -8.46
C SER A 42 1.16 3.25 -8.11
N ASN A 43 2.15 4.14 -8.03
CA ASN A 43 1.98 5.57 -7.73
C ASN A 43 1.52 6.39 -8.95
N SER A 44 0.59 5.88 -9.77
CA SER A 44 0.15 6.55 -10.98
C SER A 44 -0.89 7.64 -10.72
N LEU A 45 -0.70 8.80 -11.38
CA LEU A 45 -1.66 9.91 -11.43
C LEU A 45 -2.35 9.96 -12.79
N THR A 46 -3.65 10.24 -12.80
CA THR A 46 -4.44 10.43 -14.02
C THR A 46 -4.37 11.88 -14.48
N LEU A 47 -3.43 12.18 -15.39
CA LEU A 47 -3.21 13.54 -15.92
C LEU A 47 -3.87 13.79 -17.28
N ALA A 48 -4.31 12.73 -17.99
CA ALA A 48 -4.79 12.84 -19.36
C ALA A 48 -6.29 13.16 -19.49
N ARG A 49 -7.04 13.14 -18.40
CA ARG A 49 -8.49 13.41 -18.37
C ARG A 49 -8.93 13.96 -17.01
N PRO A 50 -10.07 14.64 -16.94
CA PRO A 50 -10.65 15.04 -15.67
C PRO A 50 -11.12 13.81 -14.87
N LEU A 51 -11.12 13.95 -13.55
CA LEU A 51 -11.63 12.97 -12.61
C LEU A 51 -12.97 13.45 -12.03
N SER A 52 -13.86 12.50 -11.77
CA SER A 52 -15.14 12.73 -11.12
C SER A 52 -15.13 12.12 -9.72
N VAL A 53 -15.58 12.90 -8.74
CA VAL A 53 -15.78 12.43 -7.37
C VAL A 53 -17.28 12.29 -7.14
N LEU A 54 -17.68 11.12 -6.68
CA LEU A 54 -19.07 10.80 -6.35
C LEU A 54 -19.16 10.32 -4.90
N ARG A 55 -20.37 10.36 -4.35
CA ARG A 55 -20.64 9.90 -2.99
C ARG A 55 -21.65 8.77 -3.00
N SER A 56 -21.30 7.66 -2.39
CA SER A 56 -22.14 6.49 -2.28
C SER A 56 -23.19 6.62 -1.16
N ALA A 57 -24.17 5.72 -1.14
CA ALA A 57 -25.24 5.71 -0.14
C ALA A 57 -24.74 5.50 1.30
N ASN A 58 -23.60 4.81 1.49
CA ASN A 58 -22.96 4.63 2.79
C ASN A 58 -22.10 5.84 3.22
N GLY A 59 -22.05 6.89 2.39
CA GLY A 59 -21.33 8.12 2.67
C GLY A 59 -19.87 8.15 2.20
N PHE A 60 -19.34 7.07 1.63
CA PHE A 60 -17.99 7.00 1.09
C PHE A 60 -17.89 7.79 -0.22
N TYR A 61 -16.80 8.52 -0.39
CA TYR A 61 -16.47 9.13 -1.68
C TYR A 61 -15.70 8.13 -2.54
N TYR A 62 -15.92 8.18 -3.84
CA TYR A 62 -15.18 7.39 -4.81
C TYR A 62 -14.84 8.19 -6.07
N VAL A 63 -13.73 7.80 -6.69
CA VAL A 63 -13.11 8.51 -7.82
C VAL A 63 -12.95 7.54 -8.98
N ASN A 64 -13.27 7.97 -10.20
CA ASN A 64 -13.00 7.21 -11.42
C ASN A 64 -11.49 7.30 -11.81
N GLY A 65 -10.62 7.10 -10.84
CA GLY A 65 -9.17 7.21 -10.93
C GLY A 65 -8.45 6.12 -10.14
N THR A 66 -7.18 6.37 -9.87
CA THR A 66 -6.29 5.47 -9.13
C THR A 66 -6.41 5.68 -7.61
N PRO A 67 -5.81 4.81 -6.77
CA PRO A 67 -5.65 5.04 -5.34
C PRO A 67 -4.92 6.35 -5.02
N THR A 68 -3.85 6.64 -5.78
CA THR A 68 -3.10 7.89 -5.68
C THR A 68 -3.99 9.10 -5.99
N ASP A 69 -4.77 9.05 -7.09
CA ASP A 69 -5.73 10.12 -7.44
C ASP A 69 -6.73 10.36 -6.31
N SER A 70 -7.21 9.30 -5.67
CA SER A 70 -8.19 9.40 -4.59
C SER A 70 -7.63 10.19 -3.40
N VAL A 71 -6.44 9.84 -2.95
CA VAL A 71 -5.78 10.56 -1.83
C VAL A 71 -5.37 11.96 -2.25
N HIS A 72 -4.84 12.13 -3.47
CA HIS A 72 -4.45 13.44 -4.01
C HIS A 72 -5.61 14.43 -4.00
N ILE A 73 -6.76 14.02 -4.58
CA ILE A 73 -7.96 14.88 -4.65
C ILE A 73 -8.48 15.19 -3.25
N ALA A 74 -8.49 14.19 -2.34
CA ALA A 74 -8.91 14.42 -0.96
C ALA A 74 -8.08 15.51 -0.28
N LEU A 75 -6.75 15.42 -0.39
CA LEU A 75 -5.81 16.32 0.30
C LEU A 75 -5.70 17.71 -0.33
N THR A 76 -5.98 17.84 -1.63
CA THR A 76 -5.77 19.10 -2.38
C THR A 76 -7.06 19.82 -2.74
N GLY A 77 -8.24 19.20 -2.62
CA GLY A 77 -9.47 19.78 -3.12
C GLY A 77 -10.75 19.45 -2.39
N MET A 78 -10.78 18.45 -1.51
CA MET A 78 -12.02 17.99 -0.87
C MET A 78 -12.05 18.20 0.65
N LEU A 79 -10.91 18.14 1.30
CA LEU A 79 -10.82 18.31 2.74
C LEU A 79 -10.44 19.77 3.05
N ASP A 80 -11.26 20.44 3.86
CA ASP A 80 -10.98 21.80 4.33
C ASP A 80 -9.73 21.81 5.23
N ASP A 81 -9.59 20.77 6.02
CA ASP A 81 -8.48 20.58 6.97
C ASP A 81 -7.70 19.30 6.64
N LYS A 82 -6.39 19.38 6.77
CA LYS A 82 -5.49 18.25 6.59
C LYS A 82 -5.80 17.13 7.60
N PRO A 83 -5.88 15.85 7.20
CA PRO A 83 -6.05 14.75 8.14
C PRO A 83 -4.79 14.54 8.99
N ASP A 84 -4.97 13.96 10.16
CA ASP A 84 -3.87 13.63 11.08
C ASP A 84 -3.15 12.33 10.65
N LEU A 85 -3.83 11.47 9.88
CA LEU A 85 -3.34 10.19 9.40
C LEU A 85 -4.02 9.80 8.10
N VAL A 86 -3.25 9.25 7.15
CA VAL A 86 -3.76 8.50 6.00
C VAL A 86 -3.63 7.01 6.28
N VAL A 87 -4.71 6.26 6.08
CA VAL A 87 -4.70 4.80 6.21
C VAL A 87 -5.21 4.19 4.91
N SER A 88 -4.49 3.22 4.37
CA SER A 88 -4.86 2.53 3.14
C SER A 88 -5.03 1.04 3.37
N GLY A 89 -6.08 0.45 2.84
CA GLY A 89 -6.34 -0.99 2.93
C GLY A 89 -7.76 -1.34 3.41
N ILE A 90 -7.97 -2.50 4.00
CA ILE A 90 -7.04 -3.64 4.06
C ILE A 90 -7.01 -4.29 2.68
N ASN A 91 -5.81 -4.47 2.12
CA ASN A 91 -5.65 -5.10 0.82
C ASN A 91 -5.88 -6.62 0.87
N ASN A 92 -6.47 -7.17 -0.19
CA ASN A 92 -6.69 -8.61 -0.38
C ASN A 92 -5.43 -9.28 -0.96
N GLY A 93 -4.46 -9.53 -0.14
CA GLY A 93 -3.15 -10.08 -0.48
C GLY A 93 -2.02 -9.21 0.06
N GLN A 94 -0.89 -9.83 0.33
CA GLN A 94 0.29 -9.16 0.89
C GLN A 94 0.97 -8.21 -0.11
N ASN A 95 1.59 -7.16 0.43
CA ASN A 95 2.48 -6.25 -0.28
C ASN A 95 3.88 -6.34 0.36
N VAL A 96 4.68 -7.31 -0.06
CA VAL A 96 5.98 -7.66 0.52
C VAL A 96 7.11 -7.56 -0.49
N GLY A 97 8.33 -7.31 -0.04
CA GLY A 97 9.49 -7.17 -0.92
C GLY A 97 9.23 -6.14 -2.03
N GLU A 98 9.63 -6.48 -3.24
CA GLU A 98 9.46 -5.61 -4.43
C GLU A 98 8.00 -5.42 -4.86
N ASP A 99 7.04 -6.21 -4.37
CA ASP A 99 5.61 -6.01 -4.67
C ASP A 99 5.13 -4.63 -4.22
N THR A 100 5.77 -4.04 -3.19
CA THR A 100 5.48 -2.68 -2.71
C THR A 100 5.56 -1.62 -3.81
N LEU A 101 6.43 -1.82 -4.83
CA LEU A 101 6.61 -0.89 -5.95
C LEU A 101 5.40 -0.86 -6.90
N TYR A 102 4.62 -1.93 -6.95
CA TYR A 102 3.43 -2.06 -7.80
C TYR A 102 2.12 -1.86 -7.04
N SER A 103 2.18 -1.83 -5.71
CA SER A 103 1.00 -1.78 -4.84
C SER A 103 0.26 -0.44 -4.92
N GLY A 104 -1.03 -0.50 -5.25
CA GLY A 104 -1.91 0.66 -5.16
C GLY A 104 -2.25 1.02 -3.71
N THR A 105 -2.29 0.02 -2.80
CA THR A 105 -2.50 0.23 -1.37
C THR A 105 -1.34 1.04 -0.76
N VAL A 106 -0.09 0.64 -1.06
CA VAL A 106 1.11 1.38 -0.61
C VAL A 106 1.16 2.76 -1.28
N ALA A 107 0.76 2.86 -2.55
CA ALA A 107 0.73 4.11 -3.30
C ALA A 107 -0.22 5.15 -2.69
N ALA A 108 -1.42 4.76 -2.25
CA ALA A 108 -2.34 5.65 -1.55
C ALA A 108 -1.73 6.21 -0.24
N ALA A 109 -1.06 5.35 0.54
CA ALA A 109 -0.36 5.77 1.75
C ALA A 109 0.85 6.68 1.41
N THR A 110 1.60 6.35 0.36
CA THR A 110 2.72 7.17 -0.15
C THR A 110 2.28 8.58 -0.49
N GLU A 111 1.15 8.74 -1.15
CA GLU A 111 0.59 10.06 -1.50
C GLU A 111 0.31 10.89 -0.24
N GLY A 112 -0.21 10.27 0.83
CA GLY A 112 -0.37 10.94 2.12
C GLY A 112 0.94 11.53 2.65
N VAL A 113 2.01 10.74 2.62
CA VAL A 113 3.34 11.17 3.09
C VAL A 113 3.93 12.27 2.22
N MET A 114 3.73 12.23 0.91
CA MET A 114 4.16 13.29 -0.02
C MET A 114 3.53 14.64 0.34
N PHE A 115 2.31 14.65 0.87
CA PHE A 115 1.64 15.84 1.39
C PHE A 115 1.95 16.12 2.87
N GLY A 116 2.92 15.42 3.47
CA GLY A 116 3.35 15.62 4.86
C GLY A 116 2.30 15.16 5.87
N VAL A 117 1.58 14.08 5.57
CA VAL A 117 0.69 13.36 6.51
C VAL A 117 1.29 11.98 6.77
N PRO A 118 1.48 11.56 8.02
CA PRO A 118 1.90 10.19 8.29
C PRO A 118 0.91 9.18 7.69
N ALA A 119 1.40 8.02 7.25
CA ALA A 119 0.54 7.06 6.59
C ALA A 119 0.87 5.61 6.91
N ILE A 120 -0.18 4.77 6.92
CA ILE A 120 -0.08 3.33 7.17
C ILE A 120 -0.85 2.58 6.08
N ALA A 121 -0.18 1.64 5.39
CA ALA A 121 -0.80 0.72 4.45
C ALA A 121 -0.97 -0.65 5.12
N PHE A 122 -2.16 -1.23 5.06
CA PHE A 122 -2.49 -2.54 5.63
C PHE A 122 -2.83 -3.54 4.55
N SER A 123 -2.26 -4.74 4.66
CA SER A 123 -2.50 -5.86 3.75
C SER A 123 -2.71 -7.15 4.54
N LEU A 124 -3.74 -7.93 4.17
CA LEU A 124 -3.96 -9.27 4.69
C LEU A 124 -3.27 -10.27 3.78
N VAL A 125 -2.44 -11.16 4.36
CA VAL A 125 -1.75 -12.22 3.63
C VAL A 125 -2.78 -13.18 3.04
N ASP A 126 -2.49 -13.70 1.84
CA ASP A 126 -3.36 -14.53 1.03
C ASP A 126 -4.65 -13.84 0.58
N LYS A 127 -5.30 -14.41 -0.42
CA LYS A 127 -6.58 -13.91 -0.93
C LYS A 127 -7.75 -14.66 -0.28
N GLY A 128 -8.88 -13.99 -0.13
CA GLY A 128 -10.14 -14.63 0.24
C GLY A 128 -10.78 -14.16 1.54
N TRP A 129 -10.15 -13.27 2.31
CA TRP A 129 -10.76 -12.61 3.48
C TRP A 129 -11.07 -13.55 4.67
N ALA A 130 -10.37 -14.69 4.82
CA ALA A 130 -10.70 -15.68 5.85
C ALA A 130 -10.64 -15.10 7.28
N HIS A 131 -9.64 -14.24 7.56
CA HIS A 131 -9.46 -13.59 8.87
C HIS A 131 -9.49 -12.06 8.78
N LEU A 132 -10.44 -11.53 7.98
CA LEU A 132 -10.53 -10.08 7.75
C LEU A 132 -10.85 -9.30 9.03
N GLU A 133 -11.75 -9.79 9.87
CA GLU A 133 -12.11 -9.14 11.14
C GLU A 133 -10.93 -9.14 12.12
N ASP A 134 -10.15 -10.24 12.14
CA ASP A 134 -8.92 -10.33 12.92
C ASP A 134 -7.87 -9.33 12.44
N ALA A 135 -7.72 -9.19 11.12
CA ALA A 135 -6.84 -8.19 10.51
C ALA A 135 -7.29 -6.76 10.81
N ALA A 136 -8.61 -6.50 10.80
CA ALA A 136 -9.15 -5.19 11.14
C ALA A 136 -8.91 -4.83 12.62
N ARG A 137 -8.94 -5.82 13.51
CA ARG A 137 -8.57 -5.66 14.92
C ARG A 137 -7.09 -5.31 15.07
N VAL A 138 -6.19 -6.01 14.37
CA VAL A 138 -4.76 -5.67 14.35
C VAL A 138 -4.53 -4.25 13.83
N ALA A 139 -5.23 -3.86 12.76
CA ALA A 139 -5.13 -2.50 12.24
C ALA A 139 -5.58 -1.44 13.25
N PHE A 140 -6.66 -1.71 13.99
CA PHE A 140 -7.10 -0.84 15.10
C PHE A 140 -6.01 -0.71 16.16
N ASP A 141 -5.43 -1.81 16.63
CA ASP A 141 -4.41 -1.81 17.67
C ASP A 141 -3.16 -1.03 17.24
N ILE A 142 -2.72 -1.21 15.99
CA ILE A 142 -1.55 -0.50 15.44
C ILE A 142 -1.84 1.00 15.30
N VAL A 143 -3.00 1.39 14.77
CA VAL A 143 -3.36 2.80 14.65
C VAL A 143 -3.51 3.45 16.03
N GLN A 144 -4.18 2.79 16.98
CA GLN A 144 -4.30 3.28 18.35
C GLN A 144 -2.94 3.45 19.02
N HIS A 145 -2.03 2.47 18.83
CA HIS A 145 -0.67 2.55 19.34
C HIS A 145 0.11 3.70 18.72
N PHE A 146 0.03 3.86 17.38
CA PHE A 146 0.68 4.96 16.66
C PHE A 146 0.22 6.33 17.17
N LEU A 147 -1.07 6.49 17.44
CA LEU A 147 -1.63 7.74 17.95
C LEU A 147 -1.18 8.08 19.38
N SER A 148 -1.03 7.03 20.20
CA SER A 148 -0.57 7.18 21.58
C SER A 148 0.95 7.37 21.67
N ASN A 149 1.69 6.89 20.67
CA ASN A 149 3.15 6.89 20.61
C ASN A 149 3.62 7.26 19.18
N PRO A 150 3.44 8.51 18.77
CA PRO A 150 3.73 8.90 17.39
C PRO A 150 5.21 8.79 17.06
N LEU A 151 5.52 8.24 15.88
CA LEU A 151 6.87 8.25 15.34
C LEU A 151 7.23 9.66 14.82
N PRO A 152 8.52 10.01 14.84
CA PRO A 152 8.96 11.34 14.38
C PRO A 152 8.77 11.50 12.86
N GLY A 153 8.51 12.74 12.44
CA GLY A 153 8.33 13.10 11.03
C GLY A 153 6.98 12.61 10.47
N HIS A 154 6.99 12.22 9.22
CA HIS A 154 5.83 11.67 8.51
C HIS A 154 6.14 10.26 8.03
N PRO A 155 6.07 9.24 8.92
CA PRO A 155 6.42 7.87 8.56
C PRO A 155 5.42 7.30 7.55
N LEU A 156 5.96 6.45 6.66
CA LEU A 156 5.20 5.54 5.81
C LEU A 156 5.43 4.12 6.35
N LEU A 157 4.38 3.51 6.88
CA LEU A 157 4.44 2.14 7.38
C LEU A 157 3.69 1.20 6.44
N ASN A 158 4.37 0.15 5.99
CA ASN A 158 3.77 -0.96 5.26
C ASN A 158 3.56 -2.13 6.23
N VAL A 159 2.32 -2.46 6.50
CA VAL A 159 1.92 -3.48 7.46
C VAL A 159 1.29 -4.65 6.73
N ASN A 160 1.88 -5.83 6.91
CA ASN A 160 1.31 -7.08 6.40
C ASN A 160 0.89 -7.96 7.57
N ILE A 161 -0.35 -8.45 7.53
CA ILE A 161 -1.00 -9.18 8.62
C ILE A 161 -1.17 -10.64 8.19
N PRO A 162 -0.66 -11.62 8.96
CA PRO A 162 -0.86 -13.04 8.68
C PRO A 162 -2.36 -13.38 8.62
N ASN A 163 -2.73 -14.28 7.72
CA ASN A 163 -4.12 -14.74 7.60
C ASN A 163 -4.43 -15.81 8.67
N LEU A 164 -4.43 -15.40 9.91
CA LEU A 164 -4.59 -16.22 11.12
C LEU A 164 -5.64 -15.59 12.05
N PRO A 165 -6.26 -16.39 12.93
CA PRO A 165 -7.01 -15.87 14.07
C PRO A 165 -6.13 -14.91 14.89
N TYR A 166 -6.71 -13.84 15.42
CA TYR A 166 -5.98 -12.83 16.21
C TYR A 166 -5.14 -13.43 17.33
N ASP A 167 -5.71 -14.37 18.08
CA ASP A 167 -5.05 -14.97 19.25
C ASP A 167 -3.92 -15.97 18.87
N GLU A 168 -3.81 -16.37 17.60
CA GLU A 168 -2.73 -17.19 17.07
C GLU A 168 -1.57 -16.37 16.50
N MET A 169 -1.78 -15.07 16.30
CA MET A 169 -0.71 -14.16 15.86
C MET A 169 0.31 -13.94 16.99
N ARG A 170 1.60 -13.99 16.64
CA ARG A 170 2.72 -13.95 17.59
C ARG A 170 3.26 -12.54 17.84
N GLY A 171 2.39 -11.52 17.71
CA GLY A 171 2.75 -10.12 17.92
C GLY A 171 3.29 -9.44 16.65
N TRP A 172 3.91 -8.28 16.82
CA TRP A 172 4.42 -7.43 15.76
C TRP A 172 5.94 -7.53 15.65
N GLU A 173 6.45 -7.44 14.44
CA GLU A 173 7.89 -7.41 14.17
C GLU A 173 8.22 -6.25 13.22
N VAL A 174 9.21 -5.43 13.58
CA VAL A 174 9.75 -4.40 12.67
C VAL A 174 10.67 -5.08 11.69
N THR A 175 10.41 -4.90 10.40
CA THR A 175 11.05 -5.64 9.33
C THR A 175 11.67 -4.71 8.30
N ARG A 176 12.56 -5.26 7.47
CA ARG A 176 12.93 -4.72 6.18
C ARG A 176 12.21 -5.47 5.06
N LEU A 177 12.15 -4.89 3.90
CA LEU A 177 11.69 -5.62 2.71
C LEU A 177 12.63 -6.79 2.41
N GLY A 178 12.05 -7.96 2.19
CA GLY A 178 12.75 -9.10 1.61
C GLY A 178 12.90 -8.95 0.10
N LYS A 179 13.18 -10.06 -0.61
CA LYS A 179 13.27 -10.08 -2.08
C LYS A 179 12.48 -11.25 -2.64
N ARG A 180 11.91 -11.07 -3.83
CA ARG A 180 11.32 -12.15 -4.61
C ARG A 180 12.24 -12.60 -5.73
N HIS A 181 12.11 -13.86 -6.12
CA HIS A 181 12.54 -14.29 -7.45
C HIS A 181 11.77 -13.53 -8.53
N PRO A 182 12.34 -13.36 -9.73
CA PRO A 182 11.60 -12.81 -10.85
C PRO A 182 10.27 -13.55 -11.04
N SER A 183 9.24 -12.82 -11.49
CA SER A 183 7.95 -13.43 -11.79
C SER A 183 8.09 -14.55 -12.83
N GLN A 184 7.17 -15.51 -12.75
CA GLN A 184 7.11 -16.58 -13.74
C GLN A 184 6.84 -16.00 -15.15
N PRO A 185 7.19 -16.74 -16.22
CA PRO A 185 6.93 -16.30 -17.59
C PRO A 185 5.47 -15.94 -17.81
N VAL A 186 5.23 -15.04 -18.75
CA VAL A 186 3.86 -14.68 -19.17
C VAL A 186 3.10 -15.91 -19.68
N ILE A 187 1.82 -15.98 -19.35
CA ILE A 187 0.91 -17.03 -19.83
C ILE A 187 0.29 -16.53 -21.14
N ARG A 188 0.65 -17.16 -22.25
CA ARG A 188 0.07 -16.87 -23.57
C ARG A 188 -1.22 -17.65 -23.75
N GLN A 189 -2.27 -16.98 -24.20
CA GLN A 189 -3.56 -17.56 -24.58
C GLN A 189 -4.03 -16.97 -25.91
N THR A 190 -5.16 -17.43 -26.40
CA THR A 190 -5.79 -16.90 -27.61
C THR A 190 -7.20 -16.43 -27.25
N ASN A 191 -7.57 -15.22 -27.67
CA ASN A 191 -8.91 -14.70 -27.47
C ASN A 191 -9.91 -15.39 -28.45
N PRO A 192 -11.25 -15.20 -28.29
CA PRO A 192 -12.25 -15.82 -29.17
C PRO A 192 -12.16 -15.42 -30.66
N ARG A 193 -11.38 -14.38 -31.00
CA ARG A 193 -11.13 -13.93 -32.39
C ARG A 193 -9.85 -14.51 -32.97
N GLY A 194 -9.14 -15.40 -32.24
CA GLY A 194 -7.88 -16.01 -32.71
C GLY A 194 -6.64 -15.15 -32.47
N GLU A 195 -6.74 -13.99 -31.80
CA GLU A 195 -5.60 -13.11 -31.53
C GLU A 195 -4.86 -13.55 -30.26
N PRO A 196 -3.51 -13.46 -30.21
CA PRO A 196 -2.76 -13.79 -29.01
C PRO A 196 -2.97 -12.74 -27.93
N ILE A 197 -3.22 -13.19 -26.71
CA ILE A 197 -3.28 -12.39 -25.48
C ILE A 197 -2.28 -12.94 -24.47
N TYR A 198 -1.83 -12.09 -23.55
CA TYR A 198 -0.81 -12.43 -22.57
C TYR A 198 -1.26 -12.01 -21.17
N TRP A 199 -1.11 -12.90 -20.20
CA TRP A 199 -1.27 -12.60 -18.80
C TRP A 199 0.11 -12.46 -18.16
N ILE A 200 0.28 -11.47 -17.26
CA ILE A 200 1.46 -11.39 -16.40
C ILE A 200 1.47 -12.66 -15.55
N GLY A 201 2.62 -13.34 -15.51
CA GLY A 201 2.80 -14.53 -14.70
C GLY A 201 2.70 -14.22 -13.20
N PRO A 202 2.44 -15.24 -12.36
CA PRO A 202 2.41 -15.05 -10.92
C PRO A 202 3.75 -14.57 -10.39
N SER A 203 3.73 -13.86 -9.27
CA SER A 203 4.94 -13.43 -8.55
C SER A 203 5.82 -14.64 -8.24
N GLY A 204 7.14 -14.46 -8.26
CA GLY A 204 8.10 -15.48 -7.86
C GLY A 204 8.02 -15.78 -6.35
N GLU A 205 8.61 -16.88 -5.95
CA GLU A 205 8.79 -17.22 -4.53
C GLU A 205 9.77 -16.24 -3.86
N ALA A 206 9.82 -16.28 -2.53
CA ALA A 206 10.77 -15.46 -1.78
C ALA A 206 12.23 -15.89 -2.10
N LEU A 207 13.06 -14.93 -2.52
CA LEU A 207 14.49 -15.10 -2.74
C LEU A 207 15.29 -14.76 -1.48
N ASP A 208 14.91 -13.68 -0.78
CA ASP A 208 15.42 -13.33 0.53
C ASP A 208 14.26 -13.31 1.53
N ALA A 209 14.14 -14.39 2.28
CA ALA A 209 13.22 -14.57 3.40
C ALA A 209 14.00 -14.82 4.70
N SER A 210 15.21 -14.26 4.82
CA SER A 210 16.03 -14.38 6.03
C SER A 210 15.40 -13.62 7.20
N GLU A 211 15.84 -13.92 8.41
CA GLU A 211 15.42 -13.25 9.64
C GLU A 211 15.48 -11.71 9.50
N GLY A 212 14.44 -11.04 10.01
CA GLY A 212 14.26 -9.59 9.90
C GLY A 212 13.62 -9.13 8.60
N THR A 213 13.23 -10.02 7.66
CA THR A 213 12.43 -9.66 6.49
C THR A 213 10.93 -9.77 6.77
N ASP A 214 10.13 -9.05 5.98
CA ASP A 214 8.68 -9.16 5.95
C ASP A 214 8.22 -10.61 5.66
N PHE A 215 8.84 -11.31 4.71
CA PHE A 215 8.56 -12.72 4.44
C PHE A 215 8.79 -13.62 5.66
N TYR A 216 9.90 -13.41 6.37
CA TYR A 216 10.22 -14.21 7.56
C TYR A 216 9.22 -14.00 8.69
N ALA A 217 8.89 -12.74 8.98
CA ALA A 217 7.92 -12.40 10.02
C ALA A 217 6.56 -13.07 9.75
N LEU A 218 6.05 -12.96 8.52
CA LEU A 218 4.77 -13.55 8.12
C LEU A 218 4.79 -15.09 8.18
N ALA A 219 5.86 -15.72 7.71
CA ALA A 219 6.02 -17.19 7.80
C ALA A 219 6.04 -17.70 9.25
N ASN A 220 6.40 -16.83 10.20
CA ASN A 220 6.40 -17.14 11.64
C ASN A 220 5.13 -16.66 12.37
N GLY A 221 4.07 -16.28 11.65
CA GLY A 221 2.81 -15.83 12.22
C GLY A 221 2.90 -14.48 12.94
N ARG A 222 3.85 -13.62 12.56
CA ARG A 222 4.01 -12.26 13.09
C ARG A 222 3.51 -11.23 12.10
N VAL A 223 2.90 -10.18 12.62
CA VAL A 223 2.58 -9.00 11.82
C VAL A 223 3.87 -8.28 11.45
N SER A 224 4.12 -8.10 10.16
CA SER A 224 5.28 -7.38 9.66
C SER A 224 4.98 -5.87 9.58
N ILE A 225 5.85 -5.03 10.15
CA ILE A 225 5.78 -3.58 10.06
C ILE A 225 7.08 -3.08 9.44
N THR A 226 7.02 -2.70 8.16
CA THR A 226 8.19 -2.20 7.43
C THR A 226 8.09 -0.69 7.24
N PRO A 227 8.99 0.11 7.81
CA PRO A 227 9.08 1.54 7.48
C PRO A 227 9.63 1.70 6.06
N LEU A 228 8.93 2.48 5.23
CA LEU A 228 9.34 2.79 3.86
C LEU A 228 9.82 4.23 3.75
N GLN A 229 10.67 4.49 2.76
CA GLN A 229 11.12 5.84 2.41
C GLN A 229 10.81 6.15 0.94
N LEU A 230 10.58 7.43 0.65
CA LEU A 230 10.24 7.88 -0.72
C LEU A 230 11.48 8.24 -1.53
N ASP A 231 12.59 8.58 -0.88
CA ASP A 231 13.81 8.94 -1.57
C ASP A 231 14.47 7.68 -2.18
N LEU A 232 14.36 7.57 -3.49
CA LEU A 232 14.95 6.49 -4.29
C LEU A 232 16.43 6.77 -4.69
N THR A 233 17.03 7.86 -4.23
CA THR A 233 18.41 8.19 -4.54
C THR A 233 19.36 7.15 -3.96
N HIS A 234 20.11 6.46 -4.81
CA HIS A 234 21.15 5.54 -4.38
C HIS A 234 22.39 6.33 -3.91
N THR A 235 22.36 6.82 -2.68
CA THR A 235 23.36 7.75 -2.14
C THR A 235 24.79 7.21 -2.20
N GLN A 236 24.97 5.88 -2.02
CA GLN A 236 26.28 5.23 -2.10
C GLN A 236 26.88 5.24 -3.52
N MET A 237 26.04 5.38 -4.57
CA MET A 237 26.50 5.45 -5.96
C MET A 237 26.84 6.86 -6.43
N LEU A 238 26.53 7.91 -5.66
CA LEU A 238 26.73 9.30 -6.09
C LEU A 238 28.19 9.61 -6.40
N ALA A 239 29.14 9.12 -5.57
CA ALA A 239 30.56 9.36 -5.79
C ALA A 239 31.06 8.69 -7.08
N ALA A 240 30.80 7.39 -7.24
CA ALA A 240 31.17 6.64 -8.45
C ALA A 240 30.52 7.21 -9.72
N THR A 241 29.26 7.67 -9.64
CA THR A 241 28.57 8.29 -10.77
C THR A 241 29.20 9.65 -11.16
N ARG A 242 29.67 10.43 -10.17
CA ARG A 242 30.40 11.67 -10.45
C ARG A 242 31.71 11.40 -11.19
N GLU A 243 32.51 10.45 -10.72
CA GLU A 243 33.79 10.06 -11.37
C GLU A 243 33.53 9.58 -12.80
N TRP A 244 32.53 8.71 -13.00
CA TRP A 244 32.14 8.24 -14.32
C TRP A 244 31.71 9.39 -15.25
N SER A 245 30.95 10.37 -14.75
CA SER A 245 30.49 11.52 -15.56
C SER A 245 31.63 12.45 -15.98
N LEU A 246 32.68 12.59 -15.15
CA LEU A 246 33.86 13.40 -15.46
C LEU A 246 34.76 12.72 -16.50
N ALA A 247 34.93 11.40 -16.41
CA ALA A 247 35.72 10.64 -17.39
C ALA A 247 35.14 10.75 -18.82
N GLY A 248 33.80 10.83 -18.97
CA GLY A 248 33.14 11.01 -20.27
C GLY A 248 33.34 12.41 -20.89
N ARG A 249 33.70 13.43 -20.10
CA ARG A 249 33.95 14.81 -20.59
C ARG A 249 35.40 15.02 -21.08
N GLY A 250 36.31 14.10 -20.74
CA GLY A 250 37.73 14.18 -21.14
C GLY A 250 38.04 13.47 -22.46
N ALA A 251 37.07 12.87 -23.12
CA ALA A 251 37.22 12.11 -24.39
C ALA A 251 36.69 12.87 -25.63
N SER A 252 36.50 14.20 -25.54
CA SER A 252 36.14 15.07 -26.68
C SER A 252 37.23 16.07 -27.03
#